data_bb124d1c0ccb7a65401a708934af75a8
#
_entry.id   bb124d1c0ccb7a65401a708934af75a8
#
_cell.length_a   1.000
_cell.length_b   1.000
_cell.length_c   1.000
_cell.angle_alpha   90.00
_cell.angle_beta   90.00
_cell.angle_gamma   90.00
#
_symmetry.space_group_name_H-M   'P 1'
#
loop_
_entity.id
_entity.type
_entity.pdbx_description
1 polymer ?
#
loop_
_entity_poly.entity_id
_entity_poly.type
_entity_poly.pdbx_seq_one_letter_code
_entity_poly.pdbx_strand_id
1 'polypeptide(L)'
;GRIVLNIFPSIDTGVCAQSVRTFNEKAAGLEAVSVLCVSNDLPFAQSRFCGAEGIENVTVASGFRSTFGDDFGVTMSDGPLADLLARSIIVLDEDGTVVHTQLVDDIASEPDYSAALDAAQAK
;
A
#
# COMPACT_ATOMS: atom_id res chain seq x y z
N GLY A 1 -3.26 -17.05 -3.05
CA GLY A 1 -4.04 -15.91 -3.51
C GLY A 1 -3.18 -14.78 -4.05
N ARG A 2 -3.83 -13.75 -4.54
CA ARG A 2 -3.14 -12.57 -5.05
C ARG A 2 -2.86 -11.57 -3.94
N ILE A 3 -1.86 -10.72 -4.15
CA ILE A 3 -1.43 -9.72 -3.17
C ILE A 3 -1.59 -8.32 -3.76
N VAL A 4 -2.26 -7.44 -3.02
CA VAL A 4 -2.32 -6.02 -3.34
C VAL A 4 -1.29 -5.31 -2.48
N LEU A 5 -0.34 -4.61 -3.12
CA LEU A 5 0.60 -3.73 -2.44
C LEU A 5 0.03 -2.31 -2.49
N ASN A 6 -0.37 -1.78 -1.34
CA ASN A 6 -0.79 -0.39 -1.17
C ASN A 6 0.41 0.39 -0.64
N ILE A 7 1.04 1.17 -1.50
CA ILE A 7 2.31 1.85 -1.24
C ILE A 7 2.06 3.34 -1.11
N PHE A 8 2.62 3.98 -0.09
CA PHE A 8 2.35 5.39 0.17
C PHE A 8 3.50 6.06 0.94
N PRO A 9 3.54 7.42 0.95
CA PRO A 9 4.62 8.15 1.63
C PRO A 9 4.66 7.94 3.15
N SER A 10 3.55 8.09 3.85
CA SER A 10 3.53 7.95 5.30
C SER A 10 2.13 7.69 5.83
N ILE A 11 2.05 6.81 6.82
CA ILE A 11 0.80 6.50 7.54
C ILE A 11 0.25 7.74 8.29
N ASP A 12 1.10 8.71 8.56
CA ASP A 12 0.71 9.93 9.28
C ASP A 12 0.16 11.03 8.36
N THR A 13 0.01 10.80 7.06
CA THR A 13 -0.65 11.73 6.15
C THR A 13 -2.11 11.34 5.97
N GLY A 14 -2.98 12.34 5.77
CA GLY A 14 -4.43 12.12 5.73
C GLY A 14 -4.89 11.14 4.66
N VAL A 15 -4.42 11.31 3.42
CA VAL A 15 -4.83 10.44 2.30
C VAL A 15 -4.23 9.04 2.45
N CYS A 16 -3.00 8.93 2.94
CA CYS A 16 -2.37 7.64 3.18
C CYS A 16 -3.12 6.86 4.26
N ALA A 17 -3.43 7.51 5.37
CA ALA A 17 -4.22 6.90 6.44
C ALA A 17 -5.59 6.45 5.92
N GLN A 18 -6.23 7.29 5.09
CA GLN A 18 -7.52 6.95 4.49
C GLN A 18 -7.41 5.74 3.57
N SER A 19 -6.33 5.61 2.81
CA SER A 19 -6.12 4.45 1.93
C SER A 19 -6.04 3.14 2.73
N VAL A 20 -5.35 3.16 3.86
CA VAL A 20 -5.25 1.98 4.73
C VAL A 20 -6.63 1.61 5.29
N ARG A 21 -7.38 2.59 5.78
CA ARG A 21 -8.75 2.35 6.29
C ARG A 21 -9.66 1.78 5.21
N THR A 22 -9.60 2.35 4.01
CA THR A 22 -10.45 1.92 2.89
C THR A 22 -10.12 0.49 2.46
N PHE A 23 -8.85 0.14 2.32
CA PHE A 23 -8.46 -1.23 2.00
C PHE A 23 -8.84 -2.20 3.12
N ASN A 24 -8.68 -1.79 4.38
CA ASN A 24 -9.08 -2.63 5.51
C ASN A 24 -10.57 -2.97 5.45
N GLU A 25 -11.40 -1.97 5.15
CA GLU A 25 -12.85 -2.16 5.04
C GLU A 25 -13.22 -3.03 3.83
N LYS A 26 -12.64 -2.75 2.66
CA LYS A 26 -12.96 -3.46 1.42
C LYS A 26 -12.37 -4.85 1.37
N ALA A 27 -11.27 -5.11 2.07
CA ALA A 27 -10.65 -6.43 2.13
C ALA A 27 -11.39 -7.39 3.06
N ALA A 28 -12.25 -6.88 3.91
CA ALA A 28 -13.02 -7.72 4.82
C ALA A 28 -13.87 -8.70 4.03
N GLY A 29 -13.75 -10.00 4.33
CA GLY A 29 -14.50 -11.04 3.63
C GLY A 29 -13.90 -11.52 2.32
N LEU A 30 -12.77 -10.97 1.87
CA LEU A 30 -12.09 -11.45 0.67
C LEU A 30 -11.04 -12.49 1.07
N GLU A 31 -11.34 -13.77 0.84
CA GLU A 31 -10.52 -14.87 1.34
C GLU A 31 -9.22 -15.09 0.54
N ALA A 32 -9.27 -14.89 -0.76
CA ALA A 32 -8.12 -15.19 -1.64
C ALA A 32 -7.27 -13.96 -1.95
N VAL A 33 -7.48 -12.86 -1.26
CA VAL A 33 -6.78 -11.60 -1.49
C VAL A 33 -6.12 -11.15 -0.18
N SER A 34 -4.81 -10.86 -0.25
CA SER A 34 -4.08 -10.25 0.85
C SER A 34 -3.72 -8.83 0.47
N VAL A 35 -3.87 -7.89 1.41
CA VAL A 35 -3.47 -6.51 1.20
C VAL A 35 -2.30 -6.20 2.13
N LEU A 36 -1.20 -5.73 1.54
CA LEU A 36 0.00 -5.32 2.27
C LEU A 36 0.20 -3.82 2.06
N CYS A 37 0.15 -3.07 3.13
CA CYS A 37 0.35 -1.62 3.10
C CYS A 37 1.82 -1.32 3.43
N VAL A 38 2.51 -0.61 2.54
CA VAL A 38 3.96 -0.40 2.63
C VAL A 38 4.28 1.10 2.62
N SER A 39 5.08 1.53 3.57
CA SER A 39 5.66 2.87 3.61
C SER A 39 7.04 2.78 4.25
N ASN A 40 7.78 3.89 4.24
CA ASN A 40 9.06 3.96 4.93
C ASN A 40 8.92 4.45 6.38
N ASP A 41 7.70 4.50 6.92
CA ASP A 41 7.49 4.71 8.35
C ASP A 41 8.19 3.62 9.15
N LEU A 42 8.59 3.94 10.35
CA LEU A 42 9.11 2.92 11.26
C LEU A 42 7.98 1.96 11.65
N PRO A 43 8.30 0.68 11.89
CA PRO A 43 7.28 -0.30 12.29
C PRO A 43 6.50 0.10 13.55
N PHE A 44 7.13 0.85 14.44
CA PHE A 44 6.49 1.35 15.66
C PHE A 44 5.33 2.30 15.36
N ALA A 45 5.53 3.22 14.39
CA ALA A 45 4.49 4.16 13.97
C ALA A 45 3.33 3.43 13.29
N GLN A 46 3.65 2.45 12.45
CA GLN A 46 2.64 1.63 11.78
C GLN A 46 1.81 0.83 12.78
N SER A 47 2.45 0.23 13.78
CA SER A 47 1.76 -0.52 14.83
C SER A 47 0.84 0.38 15.65
N ARG A 48 1.28 1.58 15.98
CA ARG A 48 0.47 2.55 16.72
C ARG A 48 -0.80 2.91 15.93
N PHE A 49 -0.66 3.17 14.64
CA PHE A 49 -1.80 3.49 13.77
C PHE A 49 -2.80 2.33 13.72
N CYS A 50 -2.31 1.12 13.46
CA CYS A 50 -3.17 -0.06 13.36
C CYS A 50 -3.92 -0.34 14.66
N GLY A 51 -3.24 -0.19 15.79
CA GLY A 51 -3.87 -0.36 17.10
C GLY A 51 -4.94 0.69 17.38
N ALA A 52 -4.65 1.96 17.06
CA ALA A 52 -5.58 3.05 17.31
C ALA A 52 -6.82 3.00 16.40
N GLU A 53 -6.66 2.51 15.16
CA GLU A 53 -7.72 2.49 14.14
C GLU A 53 -8.42 1.14 14.02
N GLY A 54 -8.03 0.14 14.77
CA GLY A 54 -8.64 -1.19 14.70
C GLY A 54 -8.42 -1.89 13.37
N ILE A 55 -7.25 -1.72 12.77
CA ILE A 55 -6.92 -2.30 11.46
C ILE A 55 -6.57 -3.78 11.63
N GLU A 56 -7.37 -4.67 11.04
CA GLU A 56 -7.23 -6.12 11.20
C GLU A 56 -7.17 -6.89 9.87
N ASN A 57 -7.71 -6.32 8.79
CA ASN A 57 -7.87 -7.03 7.51
C ASN A 57 -6.75 -6.75 6.52
N VAL A 58 -5.79 -5.92 6.86
CA VAL A 58 -4.60 -5.66 6.06
C VAL A 58 -3.36 -5.81 6.94
N THR A 59 -2.23 -6.10 6.30
CA THR A 59 -0.94 -6.17 6.97
C THR A 59 -0.15 -4.92 6.62
N VAL A 60 0.60 -4.38 7.55
CA VAL A 60 1.50 -3.25 7.29
C VAL A 60 2.94 -3.71 7.35
N ALA A 61 3.77 -3.14 6.50
CA ALA A 61 5.20 -3.44 6.45
C ALA A 61 5.99 -2.17 6.21
N SER A 62 7.20 -2.11 6.74
CA SER A 62 8.09 -0.97 6.60
C SER A 62 9.17 -1.24 5.55
N GLY A 63 9.36 -0.26 4.64
CA GLY A 63 10.49 -0.27 3.72
C GLY A 63 11.75 0.40 4.29
N PHE A 64 11.72 0.85 5.55
CA PHE A 64 12.87 1.47 6.19
C PHE A 64 14.03 0.46 6.27
N ARG A 65 15.19 0.86 5.79
CA ARG A 65 16.38 0.02 5.65
C ARG A 65 16.25 -1.12 4.64
N SER A 66 15.24 -1.06 3.76
CA SER A 66 15.02 -2.04 2.71
C SER A 66 15.26 -1.40 1.34
N THR A 67 15.60 -2.20 0.35
CA THR A 67 15.68 -1.76 -1.04
C THR A 67 14.32 -1.82 -1.75
N PHE A 68 13.24 -2.10 -1.03
CA PHE A 68 11.89 -2.27 -1.59
C PHE A 68 11.51 -1.14 -2.56
N GLY A 69 11.67 0.13 -2.13
CA GLY A 69 11.28 1.27 -2.95
C GLY A 69 12.05 1.34 -4.26
N ASP A 70 13.34 1.08 -4.22
CA ASP A 70 14.19 1.09 -5.41
C ASP A 70 13.90 -0.13 -6.30
N ASP A 71 13.69 -1.29 -5.70
CA ASP A 71 13.40 -2.52 -6.43
C ASP A 71 12.09 -2.43 -7.21
N PHE A 72 11.08 -1.75 -6.66
CA PHE A 72 9.79 -1.53 -7.33
C PHE A 72 9.74 -0.19 -8.11
N GLY A 73 10.79 0.61 -8.04
CA GLY A 73 10.84 1.89 -8.76
C GLY A 73 9.88 2.94 -8.22
N VAL A 74 9.59 2.93 -6.92
CA VAL A 74 8.58 3.82 -6.31
C VAL A 74 9.17 4.80 -5.29
N THR A 75 10.49 4.83 -5.10
CA THR A 75 11.13 5.82 -4.23
C THR A 75 11.15 7.19 -4.92
N MET A 76 10.63 8.20 -4.24
CA MET A 76 10.68 9.57 -4.76
C MET A 76 12.10 10.12 -4.64
N SER A 77 12.63 10.68 -5.73
CA SER A 77 14.04 11.06 -5.82
C SER A 77 14.30 12.53 -5.52
N ASP A 78 13.28 13.37 -5.54
CA ASP A 78 13.44 14.81 -5.33
C ASP A 78 12.22 15.42 -4.63
N GLY A 79 12.31 16.71 -4.32
CA GLY A 79 11.23 17.44 -3.68
C GLY A 79 11.18 17.23 -2.18
N PRO A 80 10.15 17.79 -1.51
CA PRO A 80 10.03 17.71 -0.04
C PRO A 80 9.76 16.31 0.49
N LEU A 81 9.33 15.38 -0.37
CA LEU A 81 9.06 13.99 0.01
C LEU A 81 10.12 13.02 -0.50
N ALA A 82 11.30 13.53 -0.87
CA ALA A 82 12.40 12.67 -1.31
C ALA A 82 12.69 11.57 -0.28
N ASP A 83 13.06 10.39 -0.77
CA ASP A 83 13.33 9.18 0.00
C ASP A 83 12.10 8.49 0.59
N LEU A 84 10.92 9.08 0.45
CA LEU A 84 9.66 8.41 0.77
C LEU A 84 9.14 7.67 -0.45
N LEU A 85 8.20 6.74 -0.23
CA LEU A 85 7.60 5.98 -1.32
C LEU A 85 6.47 6.77 -1.98
N ALA A 86 6.39 6.71 -3.30
CA ALA A 86 5.30 7.32 -4.04
C ALA A 86 4.00 6.57 -3.79
N ARG A 87 2.86 7.27 -3.86
CA ARG A 87 1.56 6.61 -3.77
C ARG A 87 1.34 5.75 -5.00
N SER A 88 1.25 4.44 -4.79
CA SER A 88 1.11 3.51 -5.90
C SER A 88 0.42 2.23 -5.44
N ILE A 89 -0.14 1.52 -6.41
CA ILE A 89 -0.75 0.21 -6.21
C ILE A 89 -0.07 -0.77 -7.14
N ILE A 90 0.32 -1.91 -6.61
CA ILE A 90 0.86 -3.02 -7.40
C ILE A 90 0.13 -4.28 -6.96
N VAL A 91 -0.39 -5.04 -7.92
CA VAL A 91 -1.04 -6.32 -7.64
C VAL A 91 -0.18 -7.44 -8.21
N LEU A 92 0.11 -8.42 -7.38
CA LEU A 92 0.89 -9.61 -7.74
C LEU A 92 -0.02 -10.83 -7.77
N ASP A 93 0.20 -11.71 -8.74
CA ASP A 93 -0.48 -13.01 -8.78
C ASP A 93 0.21 -14.02 -7.85
N GLU A 94 -0.24 -15.26 -7.89
CA GLU A 94 0.27 -16.33 -7.03
C GLU A 94 1.76 -16.64 -7.28
N ASP A 95 2.25 -16.33 -8.47
CA ASP A 95 3.64 -16.56 -8.86
C ASP A 95 4.55 -15.36 -8.58
N GLY A 96 3.99 -14.27 -8.06
CA GLY A 96 4.72 -13.02 -7.83
C GLY A 96 4.83 -12.14 -9.07
N THR A 97 4.09 -12.44 -10.13
CA THR A 97 4.07 -11.63 -11.35
C THR A 97 3.16 -10.42 -11.18
N VAL A 98 3.61 -9.25 -11.62
CA VAL A 98 2.81 -8.02 -11.57
C VAL A 98 1.70 -8.10 -12.61
N VAL A 99 0.45 -8.00 -12.16
CA VAL A 99 -0.74 -8.05 -13.03
C VAL A 99 -1.50 -6.74 -13.11
N HIS A 100 -1.18 -5.78 -12.24
CA HIS A 100 -1.80 -4.46 -12.22
C HIS A 100 -0.87 -3.45 -11.55
N THR A 101 -0.79 -2.25 -12.11
CA THR A 101 -0.06 -1.14 -11.50
C THR A 101 -0.84 0.16 -11.65
N GLN A 102 -0.69 1.03 -10.65
CA GLN A 102 -1.17 2.41 -10.73
C GLN A 102 -0.21 3.29 -9.95
N LEU A 103 0.32 4.31 -10.62
CA LEU A 103 1.07 5.38 -9.95
C LEU A 103 0.14 6.59 -9.84
N VAL A 104 -0.08 7.06 -8.61
CA VAL A 104 -0.92 8.23 -8.37
C VAL A 104 -0.04 9.47 -8.37
N ASP A 105 -0.18 10.32 -9.41
CA ASP A 105 0.69 11.49 -9.60
C ASP A 105 0.44 12.59 -8.58
N ASP A 106 -0.77 12.73 -8.09
CA ASP A 106 -1.14 13.73 -7.09
C ASP A 106 -1.13 13.10 -5.70
N ILE A 107 -0.22 13.55 -4.83
CA ILE A 107 -0.07 13.02 -3.49
C ILE A 107 -1.35 13.16 -2.64
N ALA A 108 -2.21 14.10 -2.98
CA ALA A 108 -3.48 14.32 -2.28
C ALA A 108 -4.64 13.48 -2.82
N SER A 109 -4.41 12.70 -3.89
CA SER A 109 -5.46 11.86 -4.48
C SER A 109 -5.38 10.44 -3.96
N GLU A 110 -6.53 9.80 -3.79
CA GLU A 110 -6.62 8.40 -3.41
C GLU A 110 -6.39 7.49 -4.62
N PRO A 111 -5.92 6.24 -4.40
CA PRO A 111 -5.79 5.27 -5.50
C PRO A 111 -7.17 4.75 -5.92
N ASP A 112 -7.20 4.06 -7.07
CA ASP A 112 -8.41 3.38 -7.55
C ASP A 112 -8.53 2.01 -6.85
N TYR A 113 -9.25 1.98 -5.77
CA TYR A 113 -9.44 0.77 -4.95
C TYR A 113 -10.14 -0.35 -5.73
N SER A 114 -11.16 0.01 -6.50
CA SER A 114 -11.97 -0.98 -7.23
C SER A 114 -11.13 -1.67 -8.30
N ALA A 115 -10.33 -0.94 -9.06
CA ALA A 115 -9.46 -1.52 -10.08
C ALA A 115 -8.44 -2.48 -9.46
N ALA A 116 -7.85 -2.10 -8.31
CA ALA A 116 -6.88 -2.95 -7.60
C ALA A 116 -7.53 -4.25 -7.12
N LEU A 117 -8.69 -4.17 -6.49
CA LEU A 117 -9.37 -5.35 -5.96
C LEU A 117 -9.93 -6.23 -7.06
N ASP A 118 -10.40 -5.65 -8.18
CA ASP A 118 -10.81 -6.43 -9.35
C ASP A 118 -9.64 -7.22 -9.92
N ALA A 119 -8.46 -6.60 -10.05
CA ALA A 119 -7.25 -7.29 -10.52
C ALA A 119 -6.83 -8.40 -9.54
N ALA A 120 -6.99 -8.18 -8.24
CA ALA A 120 -6.65 -9.16 -7.21
C ALA A 120 -7.61 -10.36 -7.22
N GLN A 121 -8.85 -10.16 -7.62
CA GLN A 121 -9.88 -11.22 -7.67
C GLN A 121 -9.92 -11.93 -9.02
N ALA A 122 -9.28 -11.40 -10.05
CA ALA A 122 -9.25 -11.99 -11.39
C ALA A 122 -8.54 -13.35 -11.38
N LYS A 123 -8.96 -14.23 -12.29
CA LYS A 123 -8.37 -15.56 -12.41
C LYS A 123 -7.57 -15.70 -13.68
#